data_20ad1b173340c2f188aa88758e51d51c
#
_entry.id   20ad1b173340c2f188aa88758e51d51c
#
_cell.length_a   1.000
_cell.length_b   1.000
_cell.length_c   1.000
_cell.angle_alpha   90.00
_cell.angle_beta   90.00
_cell.angle_gamma   90.00
#
_symmetry.space_group_name_H-M   'P 1'
#
loop_
_entity.id
_entity.type
_entity.pdbx_description
1 polymer ?
#
loop_
_entity_poly.entity_id
_entity_poly.type
_entity_poly.pdbx_seq_one_letter_code
_entity_poly.pdbx_strand_id
1 'polypeptide(L)'
;MLEDKFGRRFHYLRLSITDVCNFSCDYCLPDGYACDTDRDFLALSEIRTLVNGFALLGTSKVRITGGEPSLRKDLPEIIKACSSASGIEHVAMTSNGYKLETDIQKWVDAGLDSLNISIDSLDPRMFAAITGHNKLETILRGIDKAIALGVKVKVNAVLMKQYNEKELQNFLTWLKNTPVTLRLIELMQTGDNVTFFNQNHVSGMPIKEHLLKSGWEQL
;
A
#
# COMPACT_ATOMS: atom_id res chain seq x y z
N MET A 1 -22.17 -16.58 -1.86
CA MET A 1 -21.51 -15.49 -1.12
C MET A 1 -20.74 -16.07 0.03
N LEU A 2 -19.48 -15.68 0.22
CA LEU A 2 -18.67 -16.13 1.36
C LEU A 2 -19.16 -15.45 2.64
N GLU A 3 -19.63 -16.24 3.58
CA GLU A 3 -20.13 -15.78 4.87
C GLU A 3 -19.65 -16.74 5.97
N ASP A 4 -19.21 -16.23 7.10
CA ASP A 4 -18.82 -17.04 8.24
C ASP A 4 -20.02 -17.30 9.19
N LYS A 5 -19.79 -18.16 10.20
CA LYS A 5 -20.79 -18.50 11.21
C LYS A 5 -21.29 -17.32 12.07
N PHE A 6 -20.67 -16.14 11.96
CA PHE A 6 -21.05 -14.91 12.65
C PHE A 6 -21.80 -13.93 11.75
N GLY A 7 -22.14 -14.32 10.50
CA GLY A 7 -22.83 -13.48 9.53
C GLY A 7 -21.93 -12.43 8.84
N ARG A 8 -20.59 -12.54 8.98
CA ARG A 8 -19.68 -11.62 8.31
C ARG A 8 -19.49 -12.07 6.86
N ARG A 9 -19.68 -11.12 5.94
CA ARG A 9 -19.56 -11.35 4.50
C ARG A 9 -18.20 -10.88 3.98
N PHE A 10 -17.56 -11.71 3.15
CA PHE A 10 -16.22 -11.46 2.62
C PHE A 10 -16.31 -11.03 1.15
N HIS A 11 -16.47 -9.73 0.94
CA HIS A 11 -16.54 -9.11 -0.38
C HIS A 11 -15.17 -8.57 -0.86
N TYR A 12 -14.10 -8.77 -0.08
CA TYR A 12 -12.78 -8.21 -0.32
C TYR A 12 -11.69 -9.27 -0.24
N LEU A 13 -10.90 -9.38 -1.33
CA LEU A 13 -9.74 -10.26 -1.42
C LEU A 13 -8.45 -9.44 -1.41
N ARG A 14 -7.49 -9.81 -0.55
CA ARG A 14 -6.10 -9.37 -0.67
C ARG A 14 -5.30 -10.47 -1.34
N LEU A 15 -4.71 -10.16 -2.49
CA LEU A 15 -3.93 -11.08 -3.29
C LEU A 15 -2.45 -10.65 -3.28
N SER A 16 -1.62 -11.40 -2.54
CA SER A 16 -0.17 -11.25 -2.60
C SER A 16 0.35 -11.99 -3.83
N ILE A 17 0.99 -11.28 -4.75
CA ILE A 17 1.47 -11.84 -6.02
C ILE A 17 2.97 -12.11 -6.04
N THR A 18 3.71 -11.59 -5.07
CA THR A 18 5.15 -11.76 -4.91
C THR A 18 5.54 -11.44 -3.47
N ASP A 19 6.63 -12.00 -2.98
CA ASP A 19 7.27 -11.60 -1.72
C ASP A 19 8.51 -10.73 -1.95
N VAL A 20 8.96 -10.61 -3.21
CA VAL A 20 10.11 -9.78 -3.58
C VAL A 20 9.81 -8.31 -3.34
N CYS A 21 10.71 -7.62 -2.66
CA CYS A 21 10.68 -6.19 -2.47
C CYS A 21 12.04 -5.58 -2.81
N ASN A 22 12.04 -4.41 -3.42
CA ASN A 22 13.24 -3.67 -3.75
C ASN A 22 13.63 -2.62 -2.70
N PHE A 23 12.79 -2.42 -1.66
CA PHE A 23 13.10 -1.57 -0.52
C PHE A 23 13.56 -2.41 0.67
N SER A 24 14.36 -1.82 1.54
CA SER A 24 14.85 -2.40 2.79
C SER A 24 14.38 -1.56 3.98
N CYS A 25 13.03 -1.44 4.13
CA CYS A 25 12.49 -0.63 5.21
C CYS A 25 12.81 -1.23 6.59
N ASP A 26 13.34 -0.42 7.50
CA ASP A 26 13.84 -0.82 8.82
C ASP A 26 12.81 -1.60 9.66
N TYR A 27 11.53 -1.32 9.49
CA TYR A 27 10.46 -2.00 10.24
C TYR A 27 9.89 -3.24 9.55
N CYS A 28 10.29 -3.50 8.28
CA CYS A 28 9.69 -4.57 7.46
C CYS A 28 10.75 -5.58 6.98
N LEU A 29 11.77 -5.12 6.28
CA LEU A 29 12.84 -5.93 5.70
C LEU A 29 14.18 -5.21 5.90
N PRO A 30 14.68 -5.07 7.14
CA PRO A 30 15.87 -4.28 7.45
C PRO A 30 17.13 -4.78 6.71
N ASP A 31 17.23 -6.08 6.51
CA ASP A 31 18.35 -6.71 5.80
C ASP A 31 18.13 -6.78 4.26
N GLY A 32 17.02 -6.18 3.78
CA GLY A 32 16.59 -6.31 2.39
C GLY A 32 15.97 -7.68 2.10
N TYR A 33 15.50 -7.84 0.86
CA TYR A 33 14.94 -9.12 0.42
C TYR A 33 16.08 -10.10 0.09
N ALA A 34 16.10 -11.23 0.79
CA ALA A 34 16.96 -12.38 0.49
C ALA A 34 16.08 -13.64 0.34
N CYS A 35 16.39 -14.45 -0.64
CA CYS A 35 15.71 -15.73 -0.85
C CYS A 35 16.75 -16.78 -1.29
N ASP A 36 16.89 -17.83 -0.48
CA ASP A 36 17.82 -18.92 -0.72
C ASP A 36 17.21 -20.08 -1.52
N THR A 37 15.94 -19.99 -1.87
CA THR A 37 15.22 -21.04 -2.59
C THR A 37 14.49 -20.47 -3.81
N ASP A 38 14.45 -21.26 -4.89
CA ASP A 38 13.59 -20.98 -6.03
C ASP A 38 12.14 -20.89 -5.56
N ARG A 39 11.47 -19.79 -5.90
CA ARG A 39 10.07 -19.59 -5.55
C ARG A 39 9.21 -19.54 -6.79
N ASP A 40 8.21 -20.39 -6.82
CA ASP A 40 7.15 -20.36 -7.80
C ASP A 40 6.04 -19.42 -7.30
N PHE A 41 5.95 -18.24 -7.89
CA PHE A 41 4.79 -17.38 -7.69
C PHE A 41 3.63 -17.86 -8.54
N LEU A 42 2.40 -17.60 -8.08
CA LEU A 42 1.21 -17.89 -8.87
C LEU A 42 1.35 -17.38 -10.30
N ALA A 43 1.17 -18.27 -11.26
CA ALA A 43 1.12 -17.91 -12.66
C ALA A 43 -0.13 -17.08 -12.96
N LEU A 44 -0.12 -16.32 -14.06
CA LEU A 44 -1.26 -15.50 -14.47
C LEU A 44 -2.56 -16.33 -14.63
N SER A 45 -2.45 -17.57 -15.12
CA SER A 45 -3.58 -18.49 -15.27
C SER A 45 -4.18 -18.90 -13.92
N GLU A 46 -3.33 -19.13 -12.92
CA GLU A 46 -3.76 -19.49 -11.57
C GLU A 46 -4.42 -18.31 -10.87
N ILE A 47 -3.81 -17.10 -10.99
CA ILE A 47 -4.40 -15.85 -10.49
C ILE A 47 -5.79 -15.65 -11.09
N ARG A 48 -5.95 -15.85 -12.41
CA ARG A 48 -7.24 -15.74 -13.10
C ARG A 48 -8.26 -16.71 -12.55
N THR A 49 -7.88 -17.96 -12.38
CA THR A 49 -8.74 -19.02 -11.80
C THR A 49 -9.18 -18.66 -10.38
N LEU A 50 -8.24 -18.22 -9.56
CA LEU A 50 -8.48 -17.83 -8.18
C LEU A 50 -9.43 -16.62 -8.11
N VAL A 51 -9.18 -15.55 -8.85
CA VAL A 51 -10.01 -14.34 -8.84
C VAL A 51 -11.43 -14.63 -9.33
N ASN A 52 -11.59 -15.40 -10.40
CA ASN A 52 -12.90 -15.82 -10.89
C ASN A 52 -13.66 -16.67 -9.85
N GLY A 53 -12.98 -17.59 -9.17
CA GLY A 53 -13.57 -18.39 -8.09
C GLY A 53 -14.09 -17.51 -6.93
N PHE A 54 -13.30 -16.54 -6.48
CA PHE A 54 -13.73 -15.60 -5.44
C PHE A 54 -14.84 -14.67 -5.92
N ALA A 55 -14.81 -14.21 -7.16
CA ALA A 55 -15.88 -13.40 -7.74
C ALA A 55 -17.23 -14.14 -7.75
N LEU A 56 -17.25 -15.41 -8.17
CA LEU A 56 -18.44 -16.27 -8.11
C LEU A 56 -18.97 -16.45 -6.67
N LEU A 57 -18.09 -16.37 -5.67
CA LEU A 57 -18.45 -16.44 -4.25
C LEU A 57 -18.86 -15.08 -3.66
N GLY A 58 -18.93 -14.02 -4.47
CA GLY A 58 -19.43 -12.70 -4.09
C GLY A 58 -18.35 -11.70 -3.66
N THR A 59 -17.08 -11.97 -3.97
CA THR A 59 -16.02 -10.96 -3.87
C THR A 59 -16.22 -9.91 -4.95
N SER A 60 -16.29 -8.64 -4.57
CA SER A 60 -16.42 -7.50 -5.50
C SER A 60 -15.19 -6.61 -5.54
N LYS A 61 -14.24 -6.80 -4.63
CA LYS A 61 -13.02 -5.99 -4.53
C LYS A 61 -11.79 -6.86 -4.42
N VAL A 62 -10.80 -6.59 -5.27
CA VAL A 62 -9.46 -7.20 -5.18
C VAL A 62 -8.43 -6.13 -4.85
N ARG A 63 -7.53 -6.43 -3.93
CA ARG A 63 -6.33 -5.65 -3.68
C ARG A 63 -5.09 -6.45 -3.98
N ILE A 64 -4.37 -6.04 -4.98
CA ILE A 64 -3.07 -6.59 -5.34
C ILE A 64 -2.02 -6.04 -4.38
N THR A 65 -1.20 -6.93 -3.85
CA THR A 65 -0.13 -6.62 -2.90
C THR A 65 1.01 -7.62 -3.04
N GLY A 66 1.95 -7.60 -2.09
CA GLY A 66 3.09 -8.53 -2.06
C GLY A 66 4.18 -7.95 -1.17
N GLY A 67 5.44 -8.22 -1.53
CA GLY A 67 6.55 -7.34 -1.22
C GLY A 67 6.33 -6.04 -2.00
N GLU A 68 6.83 -5.95 -3.22
CA GLU A 68 6.48 -4.85 -4.13
C GLU A 68 5.90 -5.40 -5.45
N PRO A 69 4.58 -5.30 -5.67
CA PRO A 69 3.92 -5.89 -6.83
C PRO A 69 4.40 -5.32 -8.17
N SER A 70 4.88 -4.08 -8.20
CA SER A 70 5.37 -3.45 -9.44
C SER A 70 6.65 -4.09 -9.99
N LEU A 71 7.29 -4.96 -9.23
CA LEU A 71 8.45 -5.72 -9.71
C LEU A 71 8.05 -6.87 -10.65
N ARG A 72 6.83 -7.36 -10.56
CA ARG A 72 6.32 -8.36 -11.52
C ARG A 72 6.12 -7.72 -12.89
N LYS A 73 6.73 -8.34 -13.92
CA LYS A 73 6.67 -7.83 -15.30
C LYS A 73 5.28 -7.94 -15.91
N ASP A 74 4.51 -8.94 -15.46
CA ASP A 74 3.14 -9.24 -15.89
C ASP A 74 2.07 -8.56 -15.01
N LEU A 75 2.44 -7.53 -14.24
CA LEU A 75 1.50 -6.80 -13.38
C LEU A 75 0.30 -6.20 -14.15
N PRO A 76 0.47 -5.58 -15.34
CA PRO A 76 -0.67 -5.09 -16.11
C PRO A 76 -1.65 -6.21 -16.48
N GLU A 77 -1.16 -7.37 -16.85
CA GLU A 77 -1.98 -8.55 -17.20
C GLU A 77 -2.71 -9.10 -15.97
N ILE A 78 -2.07 -9.06 -14.80
CA ILE A 78 -2.70 -9.43 -13.52
C ILE A 78 -3.81 -8.45 -13.15
N ILE A 79 -3.57 -7.13 -13.28
CA ILE A 79 -4.60 -6.10 -13.06
C ILE A 79 -5.77 -6.36 -14.00
N LYS A 80 -5.50 -6.61 -15.30
CA LYS A 80 -6.51 -6.90 -16.30
C LYS A 80 -7.29 -8.17 -15.98
N ALA A 81 -6.63 -9.22 -15.51
CA ALA A 81 -7.29 -10.46 -15.07
C ALA A 81 -8.26 -10.21 -13.91
N CYS A 82 -7.87 -9.35 -12.97
CA CYS A 82 -8.74 -8.95 -11.86
C CYS A 82 -9.92 -8.08 -12.34
N SER A 83 -9.65 -7.04 -13.12
CA SER A 83 -10.67 -6.07 -13.56
C SER A 83 -11.70 -6.66 -14.54
N SER A 84 -11.32 -7.72 -15.28
CA SER A 84 -12.20 -8.40 -16.24
C SER A 84 -13.02 -9.54 -15.62
N ALA A 85 -12.77 -9.93 -14.37
CA ALA A 85 -13.51 -10.99 -13.71
C ALA A 85 -14.94 -10.51 -13.40
N SER A 86 -15.94 -11.27 -13.85
CA SER A 86 -17.34 -10.92 -13.64
C SER A 86 -17.67 -10.89 -12.13
N GLY A 87 -18.17 -9.77 -11.63
CA GLY A 87 -18.47 -9.54 -10.21
C GLY A 87 -17.39 -8.75 -9.48
N ILE A 88 -16.21 -8.56 -10.06
CA ILE A 88 -15.21 -7.63 -9.50
C ILE A 88 -15.54 -6.21 -9.99
N GLU A 89 -15.81 -5.33 -9.04
CA GLU A 89 -16.19 -3.93 -9.25
C GLU A 89 -15.05 -2.95 -8.97
N HIS A 90 -14.02 -3.42 -8.24
CA HIS A 90 -12.94 -2.54 -7.80
C HIS A 90 -11.59 -3.27 -7.67
N VAL A 91 -10.59 -2.78 -8.40
CA VAL A 91 -9.22 -3.26 -8.31
C VAL A 91 -8.35 -2.20 -7.65
N ALA A 92 -7.75 -2.55 -6.53
CA ALA A 92 -6.83 -1.70 -5.77
C ALA A 92 -5.42 -2.30 -5.78
N MET A 93 -4.40 -1.49 -5.57
CA MET A 93 -3.03 -1.96 -5.37
C MET A 93 -2.39 -1.26 -4.17
N THR A 94 -1.53 -1.98 -3.45
CA THR A 94 -0.61 -1.40 -2.46
C THR A 94 0.81 -1.52 -2.99
N SER A 95 1.54 -0.42 -3.01
CA SER A 95 2.89 -0.31 -3.60
C SER A 95 3.75 0.67 -2.81
N ASN A 96 5.05 0.51 -2.88
CA ASN A 96 6.02 1.50 -2.40
C ASN A 96 6.21 2.67 -3.40
N GLY A 97 5.56 2.61 -4.55
CA GLY A 97 5.57 3.68 -5.55
C GLY A 97 6.82 3.74 -6.44
N TYR A 98 7.76 2.81 -6.31
CA TYR A 98 9.05 2.85 -7.03
C TYR A 98 8.91 3.03 -8.56
N LYS A 99 7.92 2.35 -9.17
CA LYS A 99 7.63 2.43 -10.61
C LYS A 99 6.40 3.29 -10.95
N LEU A 100 5.84 3.99 -9.98
CA LEU A 100 4.56 4.68 -10.15
C LEU A 100 4.61 5.73 -11.28
N GLU A 101 5.64 6.59 -11.30
CA GLU A 101 5.77 7.66 -12.30
C GLU A 101 5.82 7.12 -13.74
N THR A 102 6.45 5.97 -13.94
CA THR A 102 6.68 5.38 -15.28
C THR A 102 5.53 4.49 -15.75
N ASP A 103 4.92 3.74 -14.83
CA ASP A 103 4.03 2.64 -15.22
C ASP A 103 2.55 2.87 -14.90
N ILE A 104 2.19 3.96 -14.18
CA ILE A 104 0.80 4.20 -13.76
C ILE A 104 -0.20 4.20 -14.91
N GLN A 105 0.16 4.74 -16.08
CA GLN A 105 -0.73 4.73 -17.25
C GLN A 105 -1.10 3.31 -17.66
N LYS A 106 -0.12 2.40 -17.72
CA LYS A 106 -0.36 1.00 -18.07
C LYS A 106 -1.29 0.30 -17.07
N TRP A 107 -1.15 0.65 -15.79
CA TRP A 107 -1.99 0.07 -14.74
C TRP A 107 -3.42 0.58 -14.81
N VAL A 108 -3.62 1.85 -15.12
CA VAL A 108 -4.94 2.44 -15.34
C VAL A 108 -5.61 1.84 -16.57
N ASP A 109 -4.88 1.72 -17.68
CA ASP A 109 -5.37 1.11 -18.91
C ASP A 109 -5.77 -0.37 -18.71
N ALA A 110 -5.13 -1.05 -17.75
CA ALA A 110 -5.46 -2.41 -17.34
C ALA A 110 -6.67 -2.50 -16.37
N GLY A 111 -7.16 -1.36 -15.85
CA GLY A 111 -8.32 -1.30 -14.98
C GLY A 111 -8.01 -1.15 -13.48
N LEU A 112 -6.92 -0.46 -13.11
CA LEU A 112 -6.64 -0.10 -11.73
C LEU A 112 -7.48 1.10 -11.29
N ASP A 113 -8.26 0.96 -10.20
CA ASP A 113 -9.15 2.02 -9.68
C ASP A 113 -8.53 2.84 -8.55
N SER A 114 -7.71 2.22 -7.72
CA SER A 114 -7.13 2.92 -6.57
C SER A 114 -5.77 2.39 -6.13
N LEU A 115 -4.99 3.29 -5.52
CA LEU A 115 -3.66 3.03 -5.01
C LEU A 115 -3.57 3.31 -3.51
N ASN A 116 -2.84 2.45 -2.81
CA ASN A 116 -2.27 2.76 -1.51
C ASN A 116 -0.75 2.85 -1.69
N ILE A 117 -0.18 4.01 -1.47
CA ILE A 117 1.27 4.23 -1.58
C ILE A 117 1.85 4.37 -0.18
N SER A 118 2.93 3.65 0.09
CA SER A 118 3.64 3.74 1.36
C SER A 118 4.65 4.89 1.32
N ILE A 119 4.42 5.92 2.15
CA ILE A 119 5.33 7.06 2.34
C ILE A 119 5.35 7.38 3.83
N ASP A 120 6.44 6.99 4.50
CA ASP A 120 6.56 7.16 5.94
C ASP A 120 7.10 8.54 6.32
N SER A 121 7.69 9.28 5.38
CA SER A 121 8.20 10.65 5.59
C SER A 121 8.11 11.46 4.30
N LEU A 122 7.85 12.77 4.44
CA LEU A 122 7.94 13.76 3.37
C LEU A 122 9.29 14.49 3.36
N ASP A 123 10.18 14.20 4.30
CA ASP A 123 11.59 14.62 4.24
C ASP A 123 12.40 13.60 3.44
N PRO A 124 13.09 14.01 2.34
CA PRO A 124 13.82 13.07 1.49
C PRO A 124 14.93 12.30 2.20
N ARG A 125 15.59 12.92 3.21
CA ARG A 125 16.65 12.28 3.98
C ARG A 125 16.08 11.23 4.90
N MET A 126 14.98 11.56 5.57
CA MET A 126 14.29 10.64 6.46
C MET A 126 13.66 9.48 5.67
N PHE A 127 13.02 9.76 4.54
CA PHE A 127 12.51 8.74 3.63
C PHE A 127 13.62 7.77 3.18
N ALA A 128 14.78 8.32 2.80
CA ALA A 128 15.92 7.49 2.41
C ALA A 128 16.48 6.67 3.59
N ALA A 129 16.50 7.23 4.80
CA ALA A 129 16.92 6.52 5.99
C ALA A 129 15.99 5.34 6.33
N ILE A 130 14.67 5.53 6.20
CA ILE A 130 13.68 4.48 6.49
C ILE A 130 13.69 3.36 5.44
N THR A 131 13.80 3.73 4.15
CA THR A 131 13.54 2.82 3.03
C THR A 131 14.79 2.27 2.35
N GLY A 132 15.96 2.84 2.63
CA GLY A 132 17.20 2.57 1.91
C GLY A 132 17.29 3.20 0.52
N HIS A 133 16.32 4.06 0.12
CA HIS A 133 16.22 4.60 -1.24
C HIS A 133 15.89 6.08 -1.31
N ASN A 134 16.62 6.83 -2.12
CA ASN A 134 16.33 8.25 -2.41
C ASN A 134 15.36 8.37 -3.60
N LYS A 135 14.08 8.05 -3.38
CA LYS A 135 13.04 8.01 -4.44
C LYS A 135 11.79 8.85 -4.14
N LEU A 136 11.76 9.56 -3.03
CA LEU A 136 10.56 10.30 -2.60
C LEU A 136 10.01 11.21 -3.69
N GLU A 137 10.84 12.07 -4.29
CA GLU A 137 10.39 13.02 -5.32
C GLU A 137 9.80 12.31 -6.55
N THR A 138 10.41 11.20 -6.99
CA THR A 138 9.89 10.38 -8.09
C THR A 138 8.52 9.80 -7.74
N ILE A 139 8.35 9.34 -6.50
CA ILE A 139 7.08 8.79 -6.02
C ILE A 139 6.01 9.88 -5.96
N LEU A 140 6.33 11.08 -5.46
CA LEU A 140 5.40 12.20 -5.40
C LEU A 140 4.93 12.62 -6.79
N ARG A 141 5.84 12.74 -7.78
CA ARG A 141 5.43 12.98 -9.19
C ARG A 141 4.55 11.87 -9.75
N GLY A 142 4.81 10.62 -9.34
CA GLY A 142 3.96 9.48 -9.68
C GLY A 142 2.55 9.60 -9.10
N ILE A 143 2.41 10.09 -7.87
CA ILE A 143 1.12 10.37 -7.23
C ILE A 143 0.36 11.46 -8.00
N ASP A 144 1.02 12.57 -8.34
CA ASP A 144 0.40 13.64 -9.12
C ASP A 144 -0.12 13.11 -10.46
N LYS A 145 0.66 12.29 -11.14
CA LYS A 145 0.26 11.64 -12.39
C LYS A 145 -0.93 10.68 -12.19
N ALA A 146 -0.93 9.90 -11.12
CA ALA A 146 -2.05 9.00 -10.80
C ALA A 146 -3.34 9.77 -10.54
N ILE A 147 -3.27 10.88 -9.80
CA ILE A 147 -4.40 11.78 -9.54
C ILE A 147 -4.92 12.38 -10.84
N ALA A 148 -4.03 12.87 -11.72
CA ALA A 148 -4.40 13.41 -13.03
C ALA A 148 -5.10 12.39 -13.93
N LEU A 149 -4.83 11.11 -13.75
CA LEU A 149 -5.50 9.98 -14.43
C LEU A 149 -6.79 9.53 -13.73
N GLY A 150 -7.24 10.21 -12.67
CA GLY A 150 -8.47 9.90 -11.96
C GLY A 150 -8.35 8.76 -10.93
N VAL A 151 -7.14 8.26 -10.66
CA VAL A 151 -6.93 7.19 -9.68
C VAL A 151 -7.09 7.74 -8.26
N LYS A 152 -7.87 7.05 -7.43
CA LYS A 152 -7.98 7.40 -6.00
C LYS A 152 -6.73 6.95 -5.25
N VAL A 153 -5.98 7.90 -4.71
CA VAL A 153 -4.74 7.64 -4.00
C VAL A 153 -4.94 7.76 -2.49
N LYS A 154 -4.41 6.77 -1.75
CA LYS A 154 -4.23 6.82 -0.30
C LYS A 154 -2.75 6.69 0.00
N VAL A 155 -2.27 7.47 0.95
CA VAL A 155 -0.90 7.37 1.46
C VAL A 155 -0.96 6.75 2.84
N ASN A 156 -0.17 5.70 3.03
CA ASN A 156 0.03 5.04 4.30
C ASN A 156 1.38 5.49 4.88
N ALA A 157 1.40 5.93 6.12
CA ALA A 157 2.60 6.26 6.85
C ALA A 157 2.61 5.52 8.20
N VAL A 158 3.62 4.69 8.42
CA VAL A 158 3.82 4.01 9.70
C VAL A 158 4.47 5.01 10.66
N LEU A 159 3.82 5.20 11.82
CA LEU A 159 4.31 6.11 12.85
C LEU A 159 5.47 5.46 13.61
N MET A 160 6.61 6.16 13.65
CA MET A 160 7.84 5.71 14.30
C MET A 160 8.51 6.86 15.06
N LYS A 161 8.76 6.65 16.36
CA LYS A 161 9.24 7.67 17.29
C LYS A 161 10.54 8.35 16.84
N GLN A 162 11.52 7.56 16.41
CA GLN A 162 12.84 8.08 16.04
C GLN A 162 12.89 8.67 14.61
N TYR A 163 11.85 8.49 13.80
CA TYR A 163 11.84 8.86 12.40
C TYR A 163 10.85 9.99 12.10
N ASN A 164 9.55 9.75 12.24
CA ASN A 164 8.52 10.64 11.70
C ASN A 164 7.47 11.14 12.71
N GLU A 165 7.64 10.89 14.00
CA GLU A 165 6.70 11.32 15.06
C GLU A 165 6.34 12.82 14.96
N LYS A 166 7.28 13.66 14.50
CA LYS A 166 7.13 15.11 14.42
C LYS A 166 6.68 15.62 13.06
N GLU A 167 6.46 14.74 12.08
CA GLU A 167 6.16 15.14 10.70
C GLU A 167 4.67 15.37 10.42
N LEU A 168 3.79 15.25 11.41
CA LEU A 168 2.35 15.45 11.21
C LEU A 168 2.03 16.75 10.47
N GLN A 169 2.65 17.86 10.86
CA GLN A 169 2.40 19.17 10.24
C GLN A 169 2.84 19.23 8.78
N ASN A 170 3.91 18.54 8.41
CA ASN A 170 4.38 18.44 7.02
C ASN A 170 3.34 17.71 6.17
N PHE A 171 2.83 16.56 6.67
CA PHE A 171 1.76 15.83 6.00
C PHE A 171 0.48 16.66 5.87
N LEU A 172 0.05 17.33 6.92
CA LEU A 172 -1.16 18.16 6.89
C LEU A 172 -1.02 19.34 5.90
N THR A 173 0.16 19.94 5.80
CA THR A 173 0.44 21.00 4.83
C THR A 173 0.40 20.49 3.40
N TRP A 174 0.98 19.32 3.16
CA TRP A 174 0.95 18.67 1.84
C TRP A 174 -0.48 18.30 1.41
N LEU A 175 -1.29 17.76 2.33
CA LEU A 175 -2.68 17.39 2.08
C LEU A 175 -3.58 18.55 1.63
N LYS A 176 -3.27 19.80 2.02
CA LYS A 176 -4.07 20.98 1.60
C LYS A 176 -4.09 21.16 0.08
N ASN A 177 -3.03 20.73 -0.60
CA ASN A 177 -2.86 20.91 -2.03
C ASN A 177 -2.86 19.59 -2.82
N THR A 178 -3.00 18.45 -2.13
CA THR A 178 -2.92 17.14 -2.75
C THR A 178 -4.15 16.31 -2.36
N PRO A 179 -5.04 15.96 -3.31
CA PRO A 179 -6.30 15.26 -3.03
C PRO A 179 -6.07 13.77 -2.78
N VAL A 180 -5.37 13.45 -1.71
CA VAL A 180 -5.12 12.09 -1.24
C VAL A 180 -5.70 11.86 0.15
N THR A 181 -5.92 10.60 0.53
CA THR A 181 -6.25 10.23 1.90
C THR A 181 -4.98 9.80 2.62
N LEU A 182 -4.59 10.47 3.69
CA LEU A 182 -3.51 10.02 4.56
C LEU A 182 -4.05 9.01 5.59
N ARG A 183 -3.29 7.94 5.81
CA ARG A 183 -3.49 6.98 6.89
C ARG A 183 -2.23 6.90 7.72
N LEU A 184 -2.32 7.30 8.96
CA LEU A 184 -1.30 7.08 9.95
C LEU A 184 -1.53 5.70 10.58
N ILE A 185 -0.51 4.88 10.61
CA ILE A 185 -0.58 3.48 11.04
C ILE A 185 0.38 3.31 12.20
N GLU A 186 -0.11 2.81 13.33
CA GLU A 186 0.75 2.45 14.45
C GLU A 186 1.66 1.28 14.06
N LEU A 187 2.92 1.34 14.44
CA LEU A 187 3.85 0.25 14.25
C LEU A 187 3.33 -1.00 14.95
N MET A 188 3.32 -2.12 14.26
CA MET A 188 2.88 -3.41 14.81
C MET A 188 4.08 -4.20 15.31
N GLN A 189 3.92 -4.81 16.50
CA GLN A 189 4.88 -5.79 16.99
C GLN A 189 4.72 -7.11 16.24
N THR A 190 5.83 -7.62 15.71
CA THR A 190 5.96 -8.96 15.14
C THR A 190 6.95 -9.78 15.97
N GLY A 191 7.03 -11.09 15.75
CA GLY A 191 7.97 -11.96 16.49
C GLY A 191 9.42 -11.51 16.36
N ASP A 192 9.78 -10.90 15.24
CA ASP A 192 11.17 -10.62 14.88
C ASP A 192 11.58 -9.17 15.16
N ASN A 193 10.63 -8.25 15.42
CA ASN A 193 10.92 -6.82 15.56
C ASN A 193 10.75 -6.25 16.99
N VAL A 194 10.74 -7.07 18.01
CA VAL A 194 10.42 -6.66 19.40
C VAL A 194 11.28 -5.48 19.88
N THR A 195 12.59 -5.51 19.64
CA THR A 195 13.50 -4.43 20.04
C THR A 195 13.19 -3.14 19.27
N PHE A 196 13.03 -3.22 17.97
CA PHE A 196 12.67 -2.08 17.12
C PHE A 196 11.30 -1.50 17.51
N PHE A 197 10.32 -2.36 17.77
CA PHE A 197 8.99 -1.96 18.23
C PHE A 197 9.07 -1.17 19.54
N ASN A 198 9.76 -1.69 20.57
CA ASN A 198 9.87 -1.03 21.86
C ASN A 198 10.54 0.36 21.78
N GLN A 199 11.44 0.55 20.83
CA GLN A 199 12.14 1.82 20.62
C GLN A 199 11.34 2.82 19.78
N ASN A 200 10.47 2.35 18.87
CA ASN A 200 9.87 3.17 17.84
C ASN A 200 8.35 3.25 17.87
N HIS A 201 7.66 2.42 18.65
CA HIS A 201 6.20 2.47 18.71
C HIS A 201 5.70 3.82 19.23
N VAL A 202 4.74 4.39 18.53
CA VAL A 202 4.02 5.63 18.86
C VAL A 202 2.54 5.38 18.70
N SER A 203 1.75 5.74 19.72
CA SER A 203 0.30 5.68 19.62
C SER A 203 -0.24 6.80 18.74
N GLY A 204 -1.22 6.49 17.92
CA GLY A 204 -1.97 7.47 17.12
C GLY A 204 -2.98 8.30 17.94
N MET A 205 -3.27 7.90 19.18
CA MET A 205 -4.26 8.58 20.01
C MET A 205 -3.95 10.06 20.27
N PRO A 206 -2.70 10.46 20.64
CA PRO A 206 -2.38 11.88 20.80
C PRO A 206 -2.56 12.69 19.51
N ILE A 207 -2.29 12.10 18.35
CA ILE A 207 -2.52 12.74 17.04
C ILE A 207 -4.02 12.95 16.82
N LYS A 208 -4.83 11.92 17.06
CA LYS A 208 -6.31 12.02 16.98
C LYS A 208 -6.84 13.14 17.86
N GLU A 209 -6.42 13.20 19.14
CA GLU A 209 -6.84 14.24 20.07
C GLU A 209 -6.41 15.64 19.61
N HIS A 210 -5.17 15.77 19.11
CA HIS A 210 -4.68 17.03 18.57
C HIS A 210 -5.52 17.51 17.38
N LEU A 211 -5.83 16.63 16.44
CA LEU A 211 -6.65 16.93 15.27
C LEU A 211 -8.06 17.38 15.68
N LEU A 212 -8.71 16.66 16.58
CA LEU A 212 -10.05 17.02 17.08
C LEU A 212 -10.05 18.40 17.78
N LYS A 213 -9.04 18.69 18.62
CA LYS A 213 -8.86 20.02 19.26
C LYS A 213 -8.59 21.13 18.24
N SER A 214 -8.05 20.78 17.06
CA SER A 214 -7.77 21.72 15.94
C SER A 214 -8.94 21.88 14.98
N GLY A 215 -10.13 21.36 15.30
CA GLY A 215 -11.36 21.51 14.51
C GLY A 215 -11.58 20.46 13.43
N TRP A 216 -10.82 19.36 13.44
CA TRP A 216 -11.12 18.22 12.57
C TRP A 216 -12.29 17.42 13.14
N GLU A 217 -13.13 16.90 12.26
CA GLU A 217 -14.31 16.11 12.64
C GLU A 217 -14.05 14.62 12.44
N GLN A 218 -14.60 13.82 13.36
CA GLN A 218 -14.63 12.37 13.20
C GLN A 218 -15.88 11.99 12.42
N LEU A 219 -15.71 11.33 11.26
CA LEU A 219 -16.81 10.78 10.46
C LEU A 219 -17.24 9.40 10.97
#